data_3f850af824605dd479183a1e5b3aa0ca
#
_entry.id   3f850af824605dd479183a1e5b3aa0ca
#
_cell.length_a   1.000
_cell.length_b   1.000
_cell.length_c   1.000
_cell.angle_alpha   90.00
_cell.angle_beta   90.00
_cell.angle_gamma   90.00
#
_symmetry.space_group_name_H-M   'P 1'
#
loop_
_entity.id
_entity.type
_entity.pdbx_description
1 polymer ?
#
loop_
_entity_poly.entity_id
_entity_poly.type
_entity_poly.pdbx_seq_one_letter_code
_entity_poly.pdbx_strand_id
1 'polypeptide(L)'
;MRIIFVCTGNTCRSPMAESIAKAKMPEYIIESRGVFAQDGQPTSQNTLSIINEHHLPLPNNAKRFTVEDLNADLILTMSQSHKEAIQQIYGETGNVYTITEYVQQEGEITDPYGGTLYDYN
;
A
#
# COMPACT_ATOMS: atom_id res chain seq x y z
N MET A 1 -10.12 0.01 11.56
CA MET A 1 -8.98 0.85 11.12
C MET A 1 -8.83 0.73 9.61
N ARG A 2 -8.62 1.84 8.95
CA ARG A 2 -8.44 1.89 7.49
C ARG A 2 -6.99 2.23 7.17
N ILE A 3 -6.31 1.37 6.42
CA ILE A 3 -4.90 1.52 6.04
C ILE A 3 -4.79 1.56 4.52
N ILE A 4 -4.08 2.53 3.99
CA ILE A 4 -3.87 2.66 2.54
C ILE A 4 -2.38 2.56 2.23
N PHE A 5 -2.03 1.65 1.33
CA PHE A 5 -0.67 1.56 0.78
C PHE A 5 -0.61 2.35 -0.53
N VAL A 6 0.45 3.13 -0.73
CA VAL A 6 0.55 4.05 -1.85
C VAL A 6 1.86 3.85 -2.61
N CYS A 7 1.76 3.73 -3.94
CA CYS A 7 2.91 3.76 -4.84
C CYS A 7 2.60 4.68 -6.02
N THR A 8 3.30 4.55 -7.14
CA THR A 8 3.08 5.40 -8.29
C THR A 8 1.83 5.00 -9.07
N GLY A 9 1.82 3.80 -9.64
CA GLY A 9 0.78 3.34 -10.56
C GLY A 9 -0.29 2.45 -9.96
N ASN A 10 -0.12 2.01 -8.72
CA ASN A 10 -1.03 1.09 -8.03
C ASN A 10 -1.25 -0.23 -8.80
N THR A 11 -0.23 -0.72 -9.47
CA THR A 11 -0.32 -1.97 -10.22
C THR A 11 0.69 -3.03 -9.77
N CYS A 12 1.65 -2.68 -8.92
CA CYS A 12 2.76 -3.57 -8.57
C CYS A 12 2.99 -3.62 -7.05
N ARG A 13 3.74 -2.67 -6.50
CA ARG A 13 4.14 -2.71 -5.09
C ARG A 13 3.00 -2.52 -4.10
N SER A 14 2.17 -1.50 -4.29
CA SER A 14 1.08 -1.26 -3.34
C SER A 14 -0.01 -2.34 -3.40
N PRO A 15 -0.38 -2.90 -4.56
CA PRO A 15 -1.29 -4.05 -4.57
C PRO A 15 -0.73 -5.28 -3.86
N MET A 16 0.58 -5.52 -3.97
CA MET A 16 1.20 -6.62 -3.24
C MET A 16 1.11 -6.39 -1.73
N ALA A 17 1.45 -5.18 -1.28
CA ALA A 17 1.33 -4.82 0.14
C ALA A 17 -0.11 -4.97 0.62
N GLU A 18 -1.07 -4.55 -0.18
CA GLU A 18 -2.50 -4.70 0.12
C GLU A 18 -2.86 -6.19 0.34
N SER A 19 -2.43 -7.06 -0.57
CA SER A 19 -2.72 -8.49 -0.48
C SER A 19 -2.12 -9.13 0.77
N ILE A 20 -0.86 -8.83 1.06
CA ILE A 20 -0.17 -9.37 2.22
C ILE A 20 -0.83 -8.88 3.51
N ALA A 21 -1.14 -7.59 3.58
CA ALA A 21 -1.77 -7.00 4.76
C ALA A 21 -3.17 -7.54 4.99
N LYS A 22 -3.95 -7.77 3.92
CA LYS A 22 -5.29 -8.37 4.04
C LYS A 22 -5.21 -9.77 4.62
N ALA A 23 -4.22 -10.55 4.23
CA ALA A 23 -4.01 -11.89 4.78
C ALA A 23 -3.62 -11.85 6.25
N LYS A 24 -2.81 -10.86 6.64
CA LYS A 24 -2.27 -10.73 7.99
C LYS A 24 -3.24 -10.05 8.95
N MET A 25 -4.03 -9.08 8.47
CA MET A 25 -4.88 -8.23 9.29
C MET A 25 -6.30 -8.17 8.69
N PRO A 26 -7.02 -9.32 8.66
CA PRO A 26 -8.32 -9.35 7.99
C PRO A 26 -9.40 -8.50 8.67
N GLU A 27 -9.19 -8.09 9.90
CA GLU A 27 -10.13 -7.24 10.63
C GLU A 27 -10.06 -5.76 10.23
N TYR A 28 -9.02 -5.36 9.50
CA TYR A 28 -8.85 -3.97 9.07
C TYR A 28 -9.32 -3.78 7.63
N ILE A 29 -9.69 -2.55 7.31
CA ILE A 29 -9.96 -2.17 5.91
C ILE A 29 -8.62 -1.82 5.27
N ILE A 30 -8.17 -2.66 4.34
CA ILE A 30 -6.88 -2.50 3.68
C ILE A 30 -7.12 -2.16 2.22
N GLU A 31 -6.51 -1.08 1.76
CA GLU A 31 -6.64 -0.61 0.39
C GLU A 31 -5.28 -0.19 -0.15
N SER A 32 -5.19 0.02 -1.47
CA SER A 32 -4.00 0.58 -2.09
C SER A 32 -4.40 1.64 -3.11
N ARG A 33 -3.48 2.57 -3.36
CA ARG A 33 -3.68 3.70 -4.27
C ARG A 33 -2.37 4.03 -4.97
N GLY A 34 -2.46 4.78 -6.06
CA GLY A 34 -1.28 5.31 -6.74
C GLY A 34 -1.40 6.81 -6.92
N VAL A 35 -0.30 7.53 -6.68
CA VAL A 35 -0.31 9.00 -6.83
C VAL A 35 -0.52 9.43 -8.28
N PHE A 36 -0.14 8.58 -9.24
CA PHE A 36 -0.35 8.81 -10.66
C PHE A 36 -1.05 7.62 -11.34
N ALA A 37 -1.85 6.86 -10.58
CA ALA A 37 -2.55 5.70 -11.12
C ALA A 37 -3.65 6.10 -12.09
N GLN A 38 -3.96 5.19 -13.01
CA GLN A 38 -5.15 5.27 -13.86
C GLN A 38 -6.18 4.32 -13.29
N ASP A 39 -7.35 4.85 -12.93
CA ASP A 39 -8.41 4.06 -12.31
C ASP A 39 -8.82 2.89 -13.20
N GLY A 40 -8.96 1.72 -12.57
CA GLY A 40 -9.41 0.52 -13.25
C GLY A 40 -8.33 -0.32 -13.90
N GLN A 41 -7.08 0.15 -13.92
CA GLN A 41 -5.99 -0.61 -14.51
C GLN A 41 -5.74 -1.88 -13.71
N PRO A 42 -5.57 -3.05 -14.35
CA PRO A 42 -5.37 -4.30 -13.61
C PRO A 42 -4.01 -4.36 -12.95
N THR A 43 -3.92 -5.15 -11.87
CA THR A 43 -2.65 -5.46 -11.22
C THR A 43 -1.71 -6.14 -12.23
N SER A 44 -0.41 -5.85 -12.14
CA SER A 44 0.56 -6.41 -13.07
C SER A 44 0.58 -7.93 -13.03
N GLN A 45 0.90 -8.57 -14.17
CA GLN A 45 0.97 -10.02 -14.30
C GLN A 45 1.94 -10.65 -13.29
N ASN A 46 3.11 -10.03 -13.11
CA ASN A 46 4.11 -10.55 -12.19
C ASN A 46 3.60 -10.53 -10.74
N THR A 47 2.94 -9.46 -10.34
CA THR A 47 2.35 -9.34 -9.02
C THR A 47 1.23 -10.36 -8.82
N LEU A 48 0.34 -10.52 -9.81
CA LEU A 48 -0.74 -11.50 -9.73
C LEU A 48 -0.18 -12.93 -9.63
N SER A 49 0.91 -13.24 -10.35
CA SER A 49 1.54 -14.56 -10.27
C SER A 49 2.01 -14.86 -8.86
N ILE A 50 2.65 -13.92 -8.20
CA ILE A 50 3.13 -14.10 -6.82
C ILE A 50 1.95 -14.25 -5.86
N ILE A 51 0.92 -13.42 -6.02
CA ILE A 51 -0.29 -13.47 -5.19
C ILE A 51 -0.95 -14.83 -5.30
N ASN A 52 -1.11 -15.34 -6.52
CA ASN A 52 -1.74 -16.65 -6.76
C ASN A 52 -0.86 -17.80 -6.22
N GLU A 53 0.45 -17.69 -6.41
CA GLU A 53 1.39 -18.72 -5.94
C GLU A 53 1.33 -18.90 -4.42
N HIS A 54 1.14 -17.79 -3.69
CA HIS A 54 1.08 -17.82 -2.23
C HIS A 54 -0.35 -17.83 -1.67
N HIS A 55 -1.36 -17.96 -2.53
CA HIS A 55 -2.77 -18.00 -2.14
C HIS A 55 -3.21 -16.78 -1.33
N LEU A 56 -2.70 -15.60 -1.69
CA LEU A 56 -3.04 -14.35 -1.02
C LEU A 56 -4.37 -13.78 -1.56
N PRO A 57 -5.06 -12.95 -0.76
CA PRO A 57 -6.27 -12.26 -1.26
C PRO A 57 -5.94 -11.40 -2.47
N LEU A 58 -6.87 -11.33 -3.42
CA LEU A 58 -6.69 -10.49 -4.61
C LEU A 58 -6.84 -9.02 -4.25
N PRO A 59 -5.95 -8.15 -4.76
CA PRO A 59 -6.12 -6.71 -4.59
C PRO A 59 -7.17 -6.19 -5.56
N ASN A 60 -7.67 -4.98 -5.29
CA ASN A 60 -8.54 -4.29 -6.23
C ASN A 60 -7.73 -3.78 -7.43
N ASN A 61 -8.42 -3.41 -8.51
CA ASN A 61 -7.77 -2.75 -9.63
C ASN A 61 -7.23 -1.38 -9.21
N ALA A 62 -6.30 -0.83 -10.00
CA ALA A 62 -5.65 0.42 -9.67
C ALA A 62 -6.64 1.55 -9.42
N LYS A 63 -6.32 2.39 -8.45
CA LYS A 63 -7.12 3.55 -8.11
C LYS A 63 -6.21 4.70 -7.74
N ARG A 64 -6.51 5.89 -8.25
CA ARG A 64 -5.71 7.07 -7.98
C ARG A 64 -6.00 7.60 -6.57
N PHE A 65 -4.95 8.01 -5.88
CA PHE A 65 -5.06 8.64 -4.57
C PHE A 65 -5.81 9.97 -4.71
N THR A 66 -6.79 10.20 -3.84
CA THR A 66 -7.60 11.42 -3.84
C THR A 66 -7.59 12.07 -2.47
N VAL A 67 -8.12 13.29 -2.39
CA VAL A 67 -8.21 14.03 -1.12
C VAL A 67 -9.02 13.25 -0.07
N GLU A 68 -10.00 12.46 -0.49
CA GLU A 68 -10.82 11.67 0.42
C GLU A 68 -10.01 10.58 1.13
N ASP A 69 -8.96 10.09 0.47
CA ASP A 69 -8.09 9.05 1.04
C ASP A 69 -7.29 9.57 2.24
N LEU A 70 -7.14 10.89 2.38
CA LEU A 70 -6.48 11.49 3.55
C LEU A 70 -7.21 11.19 4.85
N ASN A 71 -8.47 10.78 4.80
CA ASN A 71 -9.26 10.42 5.98
C ASN A 71 -8.92 9.03 6.53
N ALA A 72 -8.08 8.26 5.85
CA ALA A 72 -7.64 6.97 6.36
C ALA A 72 -6.90 7.12 7.68
N ASP A 73 -6.98 6.10 8.53
CA ASP A 73 -6.26 6.12 9.80
C ASP A 73 -4.75 6.11 9.62
N LEU A 74 -4.28 5.42 8.58
CA LEU A 74 -2.85 5.28 8.29
C LEU A 74 -2.62 5.19 6.79
N ILE A 75 -1.69 5.97 6.29
CA ILE A 75 -1.28 5.97 4.89
C ILE A 75 0.20 5.63 4.83
N LEU A 76 0.52 4.48 4.20
CA LEU A 76 1.89 3.98 4.12
C LEU A 76 2.37 4.02 2.67
N THR A 77 3.38 4.84 2.41
CA THR A 77 3.93 4.98 1.06
C THR A 77 5.10 4.03 0.85
N MET A 78 5.23 3.54 -0.39
CA MET A 78 6.29 2.61 -0.74
C MET A 78 7.67 3.26 -0.76
N SER A 79 7.72 4.59 -0.93
CA SER A 79 8.99 5.33 -0.93
C SER A 79 8.76 6.76 -0.47
N GLN A 80 9.86 7.45 -0.17
CA GLN A 80 9.85 8.86 0.23
C GLN A 80 9.25 9.74 -0.87
N SER A 81 9.49 9.43 -2.13
CA SER A 81 8.95 10.24 -3.24
C SER A 81 7.43 10.24 -3.26
N HIS A 82 6.79 9.12 -2.92
CA HIS A 82 5.32 9.04 -2.85
C HIS A 82 4.77 9.89 -1.70
N LYS A 83 5.46 9.84 -0.55
CA LYS A 83 5.09 10.67 0.59
C LYS A 83 5.18 12.15 0.25
N GLU A 84 6.28 12.56 -0.38
CA GLU A 84 6.48 13.95 -0.80
C GLU A 84 5.43 14.38 -1.81
N ALA A 85 5.07 13.52 -2.75
CA ALA A 85 4.02 13.84 -3.73
C ALA A 85 2.68 14.13 -3.04
N ILE A 86 2.31 13.32 -2.07
CA ILE A 86 1.07 13.54 -1.30
C ILE A 86 1.14 14.86 -0.54
N GLN A 87 2.27 15.14 0.11
CA GLN A 87 2.45 16.36 0.89
C GLN A 87 2.44 17.60 0.03
N GLN A 88 3.01 17.54 -1.19
CA GLN A 88 2.99 18.66 -2.11
C GLN A 88 1.59 18.98 -2.62
N ILE A 89 0.79 17.95 -2.86
CA ILE A 89 -0.57 18.14 -3.41
C ILE A 89 -1.57 18.52 -2.31
N TYR A 90 -1.49 17.88 -1.15
CA TYR A 90 -2.52 17.98 -0.11
C TYR A 90 -2.02 18.58 1.21
N GLY A 91 -0.71 18.80 1.37
CA GLY A 91 -0.13 19.27 2.62
C GLY A 91 0.16 18.13 3.60
N GLU A 92 0.72 18.48 4.74
CA GLU A 92 1.04 17.50 5.78
C GLU A 92 -0.18 17.22 6.64
N THR A 93 -0.47 15.93 6.87
CA THR A 93 -1.66 15.52 7.62
C THR A 93 -1.34 14.71 8.87
N GLY A 94 -0.08 14.33 9.08
CA GLY A 94 0.34 13.60 10.28
C GLY A 94 0.05 12.11 10.27
N ASN A 95 -0.67 11.59 9.29
CA ASN A 95 -0.98 10.16 9.16
C ASN A 95 -0.30 9.50 7.96
N VAL A 96 0.63 10.19 7.31
CA VAL A 96 1.35 9.70 6.13
C VAL A 96 2.79 9.36 6.54
N TYR A 97 3.17 8.11 6.34
CA TYR A 97 4.52 7.62 6.63
C TYR A 97 5.01 6.79 5.46
N THR A 98 6.33 6.73 5.26
CA THR A 98 6.87 5.64 4.44
C THR A 98 6.78 4.36 5.26
N ILE A 99 6.76 3.20 4.59
CA ILE A 99 6.76 1.92 5.30
C ILE A 99 7.97 1.81 6.21
N THR A 100 9.15 2.25 5.75
CA THR A 100 10.37 2.21 6.53
C THR A 100 10.25 3.04 7.81
N GLU A 101 9.73 4.27 7.71
CA GLU A 101 9.51 5.11 8.89
C GLU A 101 8.58 4.45 9.89
N TYR A 102 7.48 3.89 9.41
CA TYR A 102 6.48 3.29 10.27
C TYR A 102 7.04 2.06 10.99
N VAL A 103 7.78 1.23 10.27
CA VAL A 103 8.38 0.02 10.83
C VAL A 103 9.38 0.38 11.93
N GLN A 104 10.20 1.42 11.73
CA GLN A 104 11.14 1.88 12.74
C GLN A 104 10.46 2.40 14.00
N GLN A 105 9.30 3.03 13.84
CA GLN A 105 8.56 3.64 14.93
C GLN A 105 7.71 2.63 15.71
N GLU A 106 7.03 1.71 15.00
CA GLU A 106 6.01 0.82 15.55
C GLU A 106 6.41 -0.66 15.54
N GLY A 107 7.60 -0.98 15.05
CA GLY A 107 8.04 -2.35 14.85
C GLY A 107 7.72 -2.87 13.47
N GLU A 108 8.12 -4.12 13.19
CA GLU A 108 8.00 -4.70 11.86
C GLU A 108 6.58 -5.17 11.57
N ILE A 109 6.14 -4.92 10.32
CA ILE A 109 4.93 -5.54 9.77
C ILE A 109 5.40 -6.79 9.03
N THR A 110 5.19 -7.96 9.63
CA THR A 110 5.70 -9.22 9.09
C THR A 110 4.67 -9.87 8.18
N ASP A 111 5.10 -10.27 6.97
CA ASP A 111 4.21 -11.01 6.08
C ASP A 111 4.12 -12.49 6.50
N PRO A 112 3.11 -13.23 6.02
CA PRO A 112 2.89 -14.61 6.45
C PRO A 112 3.96 -15.60 5.95
N TYR A 113 4.90 -15.17 5.12
CA TYR A 113 5.92 -16.01 4.51
C TYR A 113 7.32 -15.71 5.03
N GLY A 114 7.42 -15.02 6.16
CA GLY A 114 8.67 -14.86 6.88
C GLY A 114 9.44 -13.57 6.60
N GLY A 115 9.00 -12.76 5.66
CA GLY A 115 9.60 -11.44 5.41
C GLY A 115 8.82 -10.32 6.05
N THR A 116 9.21 -9.09 5.75
CA THR A 116 8.46 -7.89 6.14
C THR A 116 7.93 -7.20 4.89
N LEU A 117 6.92 -6.33 5.06
CA LEU A 117 6.32 -5.67 3.91
C LEU A 117 7.32 -4.78 3.17
N TYR A 118 8.25 -4.14 3.88
CA TYR A 118 9.22 -3.28 3.21
C TYR A 118 10.34 -4.05 2.52
N ASP A 119 10.51 -5.34 2.80
CA ASP A 119 11.49 -6.19 2.12
C ASP A 119 11.03 -6.63 0.73
N TYR A 120 9.78 -6.40 0.40
CA TYR A 120 9.24 -6.76 -0.89
C TYR A 120 9.80 -5.86 -2.00
N ASN A 121 10.22 -6.46 -3.11
CA ASN A 121 10.63 -5.76 -4.32
C ASN A 121 10.19 -6.53 -5.54
#